data_84dda309c0c267baaf7595f718b26cf9
#
_entry.id   84dda309c0c267baaf7595f718b26cf9
#
_cell.length_a   1.000
_cell.length_b   1.000
_cell.length_c   1.000
_cell.angle_alpha   90.00
_cell.angle_beta   90.00
_cell.angle_gamma   90.00
#
_symmetry.space_group_name_H-M   'P 1'
#
loop_
_entity.id
_entity.type
_entity.pdbx_description
1 polymer ?
#
loop_
_entity_poly.entity_id
_entity_poly.type
_entity_poly.pdbx_seq_one_letter_code
_entity_poly.pdbx_strand_id
1 'polypeptide(L)'
;DLAVFHRSNKLIALHVSFPSGWIPKEKIGLNFAAIHQPVPGMESFLKNQQKYVSMMVEATTPIIRYVWGEHYGYFLCKEEPLPNSTKVMHTERQTFVGIPEADLGLFLIRKKVMLYSDTSDDFKKWYQGQLKSMNSEQKAYKTEEG
;
A
#
# COMPACT_ATOMS: atom_id res chain seq x y z
N ASP A 1 -3.13 -6.28 -7.44
CA ASP A 1 -4.32 -5.57 -6.97
C ASP A 1 -4.57 -4.34 -7.84
N LEU A 2 -5.83 -3.96 -7.99
CA LEU A 2 -6.26 -2.81 -8.77
C LEU A 2 -7.35 -2.06 -8.00
N ALA A 3 -7.19 -0.74 -7.89
CA ALA A 3 -8.24 0.16 -7.42
C ALA A 3 -8.52 1.21 -8.50
N VAL A 4 -9.77 1.58 -8.68
CA VAL A 4 -10.22 2.59 -9.63
C VAL A 4 -10.92 3.71 -8.88
N PHE A 5 -10.36 4.91 -8.96
CA PHE A 5 -10.93 6.12 -8.40
C PHE A 5 -11.57 6.96 -9.50
N HIS A 6 -12.75 7.46 -9.24
CA HIS A 6 -13.38 8.47 -10.08
C HIS A 6 -12.92 9.87 -9.62
N ARG A 7 -12.89 10.85 -10.52
CA ARG A 7 -12.50 12.26 -10.26
C ARG A 7 -13.29 12.89 -9.10
N SER A 8 -14.51 12.43 -8.85
CA SER A 8 -15.31 12.84 -7.67
C SER A 8 -14.79 12.33 -6.33
N ASN A 9 -13.57 11.80 -6.28
CA ASN A 9 -12.92 11.26 -5.09
C ASN A 9 -13.67 10.07 -4.48
N LYS A 10 -14.11 9.14 -5.33
CA LYS A 10 -14.74 7.89 -4.88
C LYS A 10 -14.03 6.68 -5.47
N LEU A 11 -13.80 5.69 -4.65
CA LEU A 11 -13.39 4.36 -5.09
C LEU A 11 -14.59 3.66 -5.73
N ILE A 12 -14.53 3.41 -7.03
CA ILE A 12 -15.67 2.86 -7.79
C ILE A 12 -15.49 1.39 -8.19
N ALA A 13 -14.27 0.91 -8.22
CA ALA A 13 -13.98 -0.51 -8.48
C ALA A 13 -12.71 -0.94 -7.74
N LEU A 14 -12.68 -2.20 -7.35
CA LEU A 14 -11.59 -2.77 -6.58
C LEU A 14 -11.44 -4.25 -6.89
N HIS A 15 -10.23 -4.69 -7.17
CA HIS A 15 -9.82 -6.09 -7.21
C HIS A 15 -8.61 -6.27 -6.31
N VAL A 16 -8.75 -7.08 -5.26
CA VAL A 16 -7.69 -7.36 -4.29
C VAL A 16 -7.54 -8.86 -4.09
N SER A 17 -6.34 -9.36 -4.32
CA SER A 17 -6.00 -10.76 -4.12
C SER A 17 -5.61 -11.06 -2.67
N PHE A 18 -4.97 -10.10 -2.00
CA PHE A 18 -4.44 -10.24 -0.63
C PHE A 18 -4.73 -8.99 0.20
N PRO A 19 -5.97 -8.85 0.73
CA PRO A 19 -6.27 -7.74 1.63
C PRO A 19 -5.53 -7.91 2.96
N SER A 20 -4.75 -6.90 3.34
CA SER A 20 -4.02 -6.88 4.61
C SER A 20 -4.96 -6.43 5.74
N GLY A 21 -5.70 -7.37 6.34
CA GLY A 21 -6.53 -7.11 7.52
C GLY A 21 -7.78 -6.24 7.30
N TRP A 22 -8.18 -5.95 6.05
CA TRP A 22 -9.35 -5.12 5.74
C TRP A 22 -10.30 -5.81 4.75
N ILE A 23 -11.56 -5.35 4.73
CA ILE A 23 -12.62 -5.94 3.90
C ILE A 23 -12.81 -5.09 2.64
N PRO A 24 -12.43 -5.57 1.43
CA PRO A 24 -12.47 -4.78 0.19
C PRO A 24 -13.84 -4.18 -0.13
N LYS A 25 -14.91 -4.93 0.03
CA LYS A 25 -16.28 -4.46 -0.27
C LYS A 25 -16.71 -3.23 0.54
N GLU A 26 -16.16 -3.05 1.75
CA GLU A 26 -16.48 -1.91 2.62
C GLU A 26 -15.81 -0.61 2.15
N LYS A 27 -14.85 -0.70 1.25
CA LYS A 27 -14.11 0.46 0.73
C LYS A 27 -14.76 1.06 -0.52
N ILE A 28 -15.59 0.30 -1.24
CA ILE A 28 -16.28 0.79 -2.44
C ILE A 28 -17.22 1.94 -2.08
N GLY A 29 -17.15 3.03 -2.84
CA GLY A 29 -17.90 4.26 -2.63
C GLY A 29 -17.28 5.24 -1.63
N LEU A 30 -16.27 4.83 -0.85
CA LEU A 30 -15.56 5.71 0.06
C LEU A 30 -14.63 6.67 -0.69
N ASN A 31 -14.37 7.81 -0.08
CA ASN A 31 -13.38 8.75 -0.57
C ASN A 31 -11.96 8.34 -0.15
N PHE A 32 -10.96 8.97 -0.76
CA PHE A 32 -9.56 8.67 -0.52
C PHE A 32 -9.16 8.79 0.96
N ALA A 33 -9.65 9.82 1.66
CA ALA A 33 -9.34 10.03 3.08
C ALA A 33 -9.91 8.91 3.96
N ALA A 34 -11.17 8.53 3.76
CA ALA A 34 -11.81 7.47 4.55
C ALA A 34 -11.12 6.11 4.39
N ILE A 35 -10.58 5.84 3.20
CA ILE A 35 -9.82 4.59 2.95
C ILE A 35 -8.49 4.58 3.69
N HIS A 36 -7.80 5.73 3.78
CA HIS A 36 -6.45 5.85 4.35
C HIS A 36 -6.42 6.37 5.79
N GLN A 37 -7.56 6.63 6.41
CA GLN A 37 -7.63 7.15 7.78
C GLN A 37 -6.80 6.37 8.80
N PRO A 38 -6.70 5.03 8.74
CA PRO A 38 -5.90 4.27 9.68
C PRO A 38 -4.38 4.41 9.52
N VAL A 39 -3.90 5.04 8.41
CA VAL A 39 -2.46 5.12 8.12
C VAL A 39 -1.83 6.31 8.85
N PRO A 40 -0.86 6.09 9.77
CA PRO A 40 -0.20 7.17 10.51
C PRO A 40 0.58 8.13 9.59
N GLY A 41 0.62 9.40 9.96
CA GLY A 41 1.38 10.43 9.23
C GLY A 41 0.76 10.89 7.91
N MET A 42 -0.52 10.56 7.67
CA MET A 42 -1.23 10.91 6.44
C MET A 42 -2.04 12.21 6.54
N GLU A 43 -2.06 12.90 7.68
CA GLU A 43 -2.98 14.03 7.95
C GLU A 43 -2.87 15.16 6.91
N SER A 44 -1.65 15.58 6.55
CA SER A 44 -1.45 16.63 5.54
C SER A 44 -1.83 16.17 4.14
N PHE A 45 -1.63 14.88 3.85
CA PHE A 45 -2.00 14.24 2.60
C PHE A 45 -3.53 14.13 2.48
N LEU A 46 -4.20 13.72 3.55
CA LEU A 46 -5.66 13.59 3.59
C LEU A 46 -6.38 14.93 3.43
N LYS A 47 -5.82 16.02 3.96
CA LYS A 47 -6.34 17.38 3.75
C LYS A 47 -6.37 17.80 2.27
N ASN A 48 -5.46 17.24 1.46
CA ASN A 48 -5.32 17.55 0.04
C ASN A 48 -5.83 16.41 -0.87
N GLN A 49 -6.66 15.52 -0.35
CA GLN A 49 -7.11 14.31 -1.03
C GLN A 49 -7.65 14.55 -2.45
N GLN A 50 -8.44 15.60 -2.66
CA GLN A 50 -9.01 15.91 -3.97
C GLN A 50 -7.91 16.24 -4.98
N LYS A 51 -6.88 16.98 -4.56
CA LYS A 51 -5.73 17.28 -5.41
C LYS A 51 -4.99 16.01 -5.83
N TYR A 52 -4.82 15.05 -4.91
CA TYR A 52 -4.15 13.78 -5.23
C TYR A 52 -4.98 12.91 -6.18
N VAL A 53 -6.29 12.83 -5.97
CA VAL A 53 -7.18 12.10 -6.89
C VAL A 53 -7.19 12.77 -8.28
N SER A 54 -7.26 14.10 -8.35
CA SER A 54 -7.16 14.82 -9.63
C SER A 54 -5.82 14.58 -10.31
N MET A 55 -4.71 14.65 -9.57
CA MET A 55 -3.37 14.35 -10.11
C MET A 55 -3.29 12.91 -10.64
N MET A 56 -3.89 11.95 -9.96
CA MET A 56 -3.93 10.56 -10.39
C MET A 56 -4.73 10.41 -11.70
N VAL A 57 -5.87 11.08 -11.82
CA VAL A 57 -6.70 11.07 -13.05
C VAL A 57 -5.97 11.70 -14.22
N GLU A 58 -5.22 12.78 -14.00
CA GLU A 58 -4.45 13.48 -15.04
C GLU A 58 -3.12 12.79 -15.41
N ALA A 59 -2.69 11.79 -14.67
CA ALA A 59 -1.40 11.12 -14.86
C ALA A 59 -1.43 10.17 -16.07
N THR A 60 -1.39 10.69 -17.29
CA THR A 60 -1.31 9.89 -18.52
C THR A 60 0.03 9.13 -18.65
N THR A 61 1.09 9.63 -18.02
CA THR A 61 2.35 8.89 -17.83
C THR A 61 2.32 8.20 -16.46
N PRO A 62 2.58 6.88 -16.38
CA PRO A 62 2.53 6.15 -15.11
C PRO A 62 3.50 6.73 -14.07
N ILE A 63 2.98 7.01 -12.89
CA ILE A 63 3.77 7.40 -11.71
C ILE A 63 4.00 6.13 -10.88
N ILE A 64 5.26 5.83 -10.60
CA ILE A 64 5.66 4.62 -9.88
C ILE A 64 6.29 5.01 -8.55
N ARG A 65 5.87 4.32 -7.48
CA ARG A 65 6.55 4.38 -6.18
C ARG A 65 6.67 2.97 -5.59
N TYR A 66 7.55 2.85 -4.61
CA TYR A 66 7.74 1.61 -3.86
C TYR A 66 7.46 1.85 -2.39
N VAL A 67 6.74 0.92 -1.77
CA VAL A 67 6.51 0.86 -0.32
C VAL A 67 6.94 -0.51 0.20
N TRP A 68 7.15 -0.59 1.50
CA TRP A 68 7.60 -1.80 2.17
C TRP A 68 7.01 -1.87 3.58
N GLY A 69 6.98 -3.07 4.12
CA GLY A 69 6.64 -3.36 5.50
C GLY A 69 7.17 -4.72 5.91
N GLU A 70 7.16 -5.01 7.21
CA GLU A 70 7.45 -6.34 7.73
C GLU A 70 6.22 -6.92 8.42
N HIS A 71 6.14 -8.24 8.42
CA HIS A 71 5.10 -9.00 9.09
C HIS A 71 5.71 -10.27 9.68
N TYR A 72 4.95 -10.92 10.54
CA TYR A 72 5.29 -12.22 11.10
C TYR A 72 4.21 -13.23 10.72
N GLY A 73 4.63 -14.47 10.39
CA GLY A 73 3.69 -15.55 10.07
C GLY A 73 2.86 -15.34 8.81
N TYR A 74 3.35 -14.57 7.84
CA TYR A 74 2.64 -14.26 6.61
C TYR A 74 2.53 -15.49 5.68
N PHE A 75 1.45 -15.55 4.90
CA PHE A 75 1.29 -16.58 3.88
C PHE A 75 2.10 -16.22 2.63
N LEU A 76 3.10 -17.02 2.30
CA LEU A 76 3.79 -16.96 1.01
C LEU A 76 2.97 -17.59 -0.11
N CYS A 77 2.16 -18.60 0.23
CA CYS A 77 1.10 -19.18 -0.61
C CYS A 77 -0.11 -19.50 0.26
N LYS A 78 -1.27 -19.70 -0.36
CA LYS A 78 -2.53 -19.98 0.37
C LYS A 78 -2.54 -21.29 1.13
N GLU A 79 -1.63 -22.20 0.81
CA GLU A 79 -1.68 -23.60 1.26
C GLU A 79 -0.83 -23.86 2.49
N GLU A 80 0.22 -23.06 2.73
CA GLU A 80 1.14 -23.27 3.84
C GLU A 80 1.42 -21.97 4.60
N PRO A 81 0.76 -21.73 5.74
CA PRO A 81 1.06 -20.60 6.57
C PRO A 81 2.47 -20.75 7.19
N LEU A 82 3.24 -19.68 7.16
CA LEU A 82 4.51 -19.64 7.88
C LEU A 82 4.27 -19.58 9.40
N PRO A 83 5.16 -20.16 10.22
CA PRO A 83 5.11 -19.97 11.67
C PRO A 83 5.05 -18.50 12.06
N ASN A 84 4.29 -18.15 13.09
CA ASN A 84 4.14 -16.77 13.56
C ASN A 84 5.46 -16.10 13.99
N SER A 85 6.51 -16.87 14.22
CA SER A 85 7.87 -16.38 14.49
C SER A 85 8.66 -16.05 13.22
N THR A 86 8.15 -16.40 12.05
CA THR A 86 8.87 -16.19 10.79
C THR A 86 8.70 -14.75 10.33
N LYS A 87 9.81 -14.02 10.30
CA LYS A 87 9.84 -12.65 9.80
C LYS A 87 9.85 -12.63 8.27
N VAL A 88 8.90 -11.92 7.68
CA VAL A 88 8.79 -11.70 6.23
C VAL A 88 8.82 -10.21 5.92
N MET A 89 9.35 -9.91 4.74
CA MET A 89 9.31 -8.57 4.15
C MET A 89 8.33 -8.57 3.00
N HIS A 90 7.48 -7.55 2.94
CA HIS A 90 6.75 -7.28 1.72
C HIS A 90 7.20 -5.97 1.09
N THR A 91 7.21 -5.93 -0.22
CA THR A 91 7.40 -4.73 -1.01
C THR A 91 6.26 -4.60 -1.99
N GLU A 92 5.84 -3.38 -2.25
CA GLU A 92 4.82 -3.09 -3.24
C GLU A 92 5.35 -2.11 -4.26
N ARG A 93 5.29 -2.49 -5.53
CA ARG A 93 5.38 -1.53 -6.62
C ARG A 93 3.98 -0.99 -6.87
N GLN A 94 3.80 0.27 -6.54
CA GLN A 94 2.54 0.98 -6.71
C GLN A 94 2.64 1.84 -7.97
N THR A 95 1.66 1.72 -8.85
CA THR A 95 1.60 2.46 -10.12
C THR A 95 0.29 3.20 -10.21
N PHE A 96 0.37 4.50 -10.48
CA PHE A 96 -0.78 5.37 -10.75
C PHE A 96 -0.79 5.72 -12.22
N VAL A 97 -1.94 5.58 -12.88
CA VAL A 97 -2.13 6.01 -14.25
C VAL A 97 -3.56 6.50 -14.44
N GLY A 98 -3.72 7.61 -15.14
CA GLY A 98 -5.01 8.24 -15.40
C GLY A 98 -5.59 7.89 -16.74
N ILE A 99 -6.90 7.97 -16.82
CA ILE A 99 -7.71 7.97 -18.05
C ILE A 99 -8.58 9.23 -17.97
N PRO A 100 -8.01 10.41 -18.30
CA PRO A 100 -8.69 11.70 -18.09
C PRO A 100 -10.02 11.82 -18.82
N GLU A 101 -10.13 11.26 -20.00
CA GLU A 101 -11.33 11.25 -20.83
C GLU A 101 -12.50 10.45 -20.21
N ALA A 102 -12.19 9.56 -19.26
CA ALA A 102 -13.18 8.79 -18.50
C ALA A 102 -13.33 9.28 -17.04
N ASP A 103 -12.60 10.33 -16.65
CA ASP A 103 -12.51 10.82 -15.27
C ASP A 103 -12.03 9.76 -14.25
N LEU A 104 -11.16 8.85 -14.69
CA LEU A 104 -10.69 7.72 -13.90
C LEU A 104 -9.20 7.82 -13.60
N GLY A 105 -8.84 7.45 -12.35
CA GLY A 105 -7.49 7.16 -11.93
C GLY A 105 -7.36 5.69 -11.53
N LEU A 106 -6.38 5.01 -12.11
CA LEU A 106 -6.07 3.61 -11.81
C LEU A 106 -4.91 3.56 -10.82
N PHE A 107 -5.07 2.76 -9.79
CA PHE A 107 -4.02 2.44 -8.83
C PHE A 107 -3.76 0.94 -8.84
N LEU A 108 -2.59 0.57 -9.33
CA LEU A 108 -2.17 -0.83 -9.44
C LEU A 108 -1.09 -1.12 -8.39
N ILE A 109 -1.23 -2.25 -7.71
CA ILE A 109 -0.27 -2.72 -6.71
C ILE A 109 0.24 -4.10 -7.13
N ARG A 110 1.56 -4.20 -7.28
CA ARG A 110 2.24 -5.47 -7.40
C ARG A 110 3.00 -5.75 -6.11
N LYS A 111 2.49 -6.66 -5.31
CA LYS A 111 3.09 -7.09 -4.04
C LYS A 111 4.11 -8.19 -4.29
N LYS A 112 5.25 -8.10 -3.60
CA LYS A 112 6.26 -9.15 -3.49
C LYS A 112 6.51 -9.43 -2.03
N VAL A 113 6.47 -10.70 -1.64
CA VAL A 113 6.74 -11.18 -0.27
C VAL A 113 8.00 -12.05 -0.31
N MET A 114 8.88 -11.91 0.67
CA MET A 114 10.09 -12.70 0.81
C MET A 114 10.42 -12.93 2.28
N LEU A 115 11.10 -14.02 2.59
CA LEU A 115 11.63 -14.22 3.93
C LEU A 115 12.70 -13.16 4.22
N TYR A 116 12.69 -12.63 5.44
CA TYR A 116 13.73 -11.67 5.85
C TYR A 116 15.13 -12.30 5.81
N SER A 117 15.24 -13.60 6.14
CA SER A 117 16.47 -14.37 6.01
C SER A 117 17.09 -14.34 4.61
N ASP A 118 16.25 -14.34 3.59
CA ASP A 118 16.64 -14.43 2.19
C ASP A 118 16.98 -13.08 1.56
N THR A 119 16.81 -12.00 2.31
CA THR A 119 17.20 -10.67 1.84
C THR A 119 18.71 -10.46 1.93
N SER A 120 19.27 -9.65 1.03
CA SER A 120 20.69 -9.31 1.05
C SER A 120 21.09 -8.52 2.30
N ASP A 121 22.35 -8.58 2.68
CA ASP A 121 22.87 -7.81 3.83
C ASP A 121 22.78 -6.30 3.57
N ASP A 122 22.93 -5.85 2.34
CA ASP A 122 22.76 -4.45 1.96
C ASP A 122 21.30 -4.00 2.17
N PHE A 123 20.34 -4.85 1.80
CA PHE A 123 18.93 -4.58 2.08
C PHE A 123 18.66 -4.50 3.58
N LYS A 124 19.18 -5.45 4.37
CA LYS A 124 19.02 -5.47 5.83
C LYS A 124 19.60 -4.21 6.47
N LYS A 125 20.76 -3.78 6.04
CA LYS A 125 21.42 -2.56 6.51
C LYS A 125 20.62 -1.30 6.16
N TRP A 126 20.15 -1.19 4.92
CA TRP A 126 19.28 -0.10 4.48
C TRP A 126 17.98 -0.07 5.30
N TYR A 127 17.33 -1.22 5.45
CA TYR A 127 16.09 -1.38 6.21
C TYR A 127 16.23 -0.92 7.66
N GLN A 128 17.28 -1.33 8.36
CA GLN A 128 17.58 -0.89 9.72
C GLN A 128 17.80 0.63 9.79
N GLY A 129 18.41 1.21 8.79
CA GLY A 129 18.55 2.67 8.65
C GLY A 129 17.19 3.37 8.54
N GLN A 130 16.28 2.83 7.72
CA GLN A 130 14.91 3.37 7.58
C GLN A 130 14.15 3.32 8.92
N LEU A 131 14.18 2.20 9.64
CA LEU A 131 13.52 2.05 10.94
C LEU A 131 14.04 3.07 11.97
N LYS A 132 15.35 3.37 11.96
CA LYS A 132 15.94 4.37 12.87
C LYS A 132 15.46 5.81 12.61
N SER A 133 15.13 6.12 11.35
CA SER A 133 14.66 7.45 10.94
C SER A 133 13.16 7.69 11.18
N MET A 134 12.39 6.64 11.49
CA MET A 134 10.96 6.72 11.72
C MET A 134 10.62 7.10 13.16
N ASN A 135 9.50 7.83 13.35
CA ASN A 135 8.90 7.99 14.67
C ASN A 135 8.26 6.67 15.15
N SER A 136 7.85 6.61 16.42
CA SER A 136 7.29 5.40 17.04
C SER A 136 6.04 4.88 16.34
N GLU A 137 5.12 5.77 15.95
CA GLU A 137 3.87 5.39 15.28
C GLU A 137 4.12 4.80 13.88
N GLN A 138 4.97 5.46 13.10
CA GLN A 138 5.36 4.96 11.77
C GLN A 138 6.08 3.61 11.87
N LYS A 139 6.92 3.45 12.91
CA LYS A 139 7.64 2.21 13.13
C LYS A 139 6.68 1.08 13.50
N ALA A 140 5.76 1.31 14.44
CA ALA A 140 4.73 0.34 14.81
C ALA A 140 3.92 -0.08 13.59
N TYR A 141 3.40 0.89 12.83
CA TYR A 141 2.64 0.62 11.60
C TYR A 141 3.40 -0.22 10.57
N LYS A 142 4.74 -0.07 10.49
CA LYS A 142 5.57 -0.81 9.51
C LYS A 142 6.00 -2.20 9.97
N THR A 143 6.00 -2.45 11.27
CA THR A 143 6.59 -3.64 11.86
C THR A 143 5.60 -4.54 12.60
N GLU A 144 4.45 -4.04 13.00
CA GLU A 144 3.47 -4.76 13.85
C GLU A 144 2.17 -5.10 13.11
N GLU A 145 1.92 -4.47 11.98
CA GLU A 145 0.70 -4.74 11.21
C GLU A 145 0.91 -5.87 10.20
N GLY A 146 0.50 -7.04 10.59
CA GLY A 146 0.29 -8.21 9.76
C GLY A 146 -1.18 -8.48 9.53
#